data_64ecd2b9aac890d82ef7b3034cc789a6
#
_entry.id   64ecd2b9aac890d82ef7b3034cc789a6
#
_cell.length_a   1.000
_cell.length_b   1.000
_cell.length_c   1.000
_cell.angle_alpha   90.00
_cell.angle_beta   90.00
_cell.angle_gamma   90.00
#
_symmetry.space_group_name_H-M   'P 1'
#
loop_
_entity.id
_entity.type
_entity.pdbx_description
1 polymer ?
#
loop_
_entity_poly.entity_id
_entity_poly.type
_entity_poly.pdbx_seq_one_letter_code
_entity_poly.pdbx_strand_id
1 'polypeptide(L)'
;ALPPLTRKSDGFPVGAISGFCNMLDKLVREEKEKKGITHLLVVFDASGKTFRNDIYPEYKANRSEAPEDLIPQFPVIRKATSAFNIPFVEQLGYEADDLIASYAEEAQKNNMKVTIVSSDKDLMQLVSDNVSMLDTMKGRVFKKEDVFDKFGVYPEKVIDVQSLAGDSVDNIPGVPGIGIKTAAELINKFGSLDEL
;
A
#
# COMPACT_ATOMS: atom_id res chain seq x y z
N ALA A 1 26.49 2.04 -1.60
CA ALA A 1 25.36 2.90 -1.22
C ALA A 1 25.78 4.37 -1.33
N LEU A 2 24.91 5.24 -1.84
CA LEU A 2 25.17 6.68 -1.83
C LEU A 2 25.09 7.19 -0.39
N PRO A 3 25.90 8.21 -0.01
CA PRO A 3 25.81 8.78 1.33
C PRO A 3 24.41 9.37 1.56
N PRO A 4 23.89 9.31 2.80
CA PRO A 4 22.58 9.85 3.11
C PRO A 4 22.52 11.35 2.80
N LEU A 5 21.42 11.78 2.17
CA LEU A 5 21.18 13.19 1.91
C LEU A 5 20.86 13.90 3.21
N THR A 6 21.67 14.90 3.56
CA THR A 6 21.53 15.69 4.80
C THR A 6 21.43 17.17 4.52
N ARG A 7 20.76 17.90 5.41
CA ARG A 7 20.70 19.37 5.38
C ARG A 7 22.04 19.95 5.84
N LYS A 8 22.61 20.84 5.02
CA LYS A 8 23.98 21.36 5.25
C LYS A 8 24.13 22.15 6.56
N SER A 9 23.06 22.79 7.03
CA SER A 9 23.13 23.66 8.20
C SER A 9 23.31 22.94 9.53
N ASP A 10 22.79 21.71 9.64
CA ASP A 10 22.72 20.98 10.92
C ASP A 10 22.83 19.46 10.78
N GLY A 11 23.09 18.96 9.59
CA GLY A 11 23.21 17.51 9.34
C GLY A 11 21.92 16.72 9.40
N PHE A 12 20.75 17.37 9.52
CA PHE A 12 19.46 16.68 9.59
C PHE A 12 19.23 15.83 8.33
N PRO A 13 18.82 14.53 8.47
CA PRO A 13 18.55 13.68 7.32
C PRO A 13 17.30 14.14 6.57
N VAL A 14 17.42 14.29 5.24
CA VAL A 14 16.33 14.82 4.39
C VAL A 14 16.03 13.95 3.16
N GLY A 15 16.63 12.78 3.06
CA GLY A 15 16.49 11.92 1.89
C GLY A 15 15.05 11.49 1.63
N ALA A 16 14.37 10.98 2.66
CA ALA A 16 12.99 10.54 2.56
C ALA A 16 12.02 11.72 2.33
N ILE A 17 12.25 12.85 3.02
CA ILE A 17 11.46 14.07 2.82
C ILE A 17 11.58 14.56 1.37
N SER A 18 12.80 14.62 0.84
CA SER A 18 13.05 15.07 -0.53
C SER A 18 12.40 14.14 -1.55
N GLY A 19 12.56 12.82 -1.37
CA GLY A 19 11.93 11.82 -2.24
C GLY A 19 10.41 11.91 -2.22
N PHE A 20 9.82 12.00 -1.03
CA PHE A 20 8.38 12.12 -0.85
C PHE A 20 7.83 13.42 -1.48
N CYS A 21 8.44 14.57 -1.19
CA CYS A 21 8.00 15.86 -1.74
C CYS A 21 8.09 15.88 -3.27
N ASN A 22 9.18 15.36 -3.85
CA ASN A 22 9.33 15.28 -5.30
C ASN A 22 8.27 14.39 -5.95
N MET A 23 7.97 13.25 -5.34
CA MET A 23 6.91 12.34 -5.80
C MET A 23 5.53 13.02 -5.71
N LEU A 24 5.24 13.68 -4.60
CA LEU A 24 3.98 14.35 -4.36
C LEU A 24 3.78 15.54 -5.32
N ASP A 25 4.81 16.37 -5.52
CA ASP A 25 4.79 17.48 -6.48
C ASP A 25 4.53 16.96 -7.91
N LYS A 26 5.20 15.89 -8.29
CA LYS A 26 4.99 15.25 -9.59
C LYS A 26 3.55 14.76 -9.75
N LEU A 27 3.00 14.06 -8.76
CA LEU A 27 1.63 13.60 -8.78
C LEU A 27 0.62 14.75 -8.90
N VAL A 28 0.82 15.81 -8.10
CA VAL A 28 -0.07 16.98 -8.13
C VAL A 28 -0.06 17.65 -9.50
N ARG A 29 1.11 17.86 -10.08
CA ARG A 29 1.24 18.53 -11.38
C ARG A 29 0.76 17.66 -12.54
N GLU A 30 1.25 16.43 -12.63
CA GLU A 30 0.97 15.58 -13.79
C GLU A 30 -0.45 15.02 -13.80
N GLU A 31 -0.96 14.61 -12.64
CA GLU A 31 -2.23 13.93 -12.56
C GLU A 31 -3.40 14.92 -12.42
N LYS A 32 -3.24 15.99 -11.64
CA LYS A 32 -4.28 17.00 -11.47
C LYS A 32 -4.54 17.78 -12.75
N GLU A 33 -3.48 18.15 -13.47
CA GLU A 33 -3.61 18.92 -14.71
C GLU A 33 -4.08 18.06 -15.89
N LYS A 34 -3.63 16.81 -15.99
CA LYS A 34 -3.89 15.94 -17.14
C LYS A 34 -5.15 15.10 -17.04
N LYS A 35 -5.54 14.70 -15.82
CA LYS A 35 -6.60 13.69 -15.61
C LYS A 35 -7.84 14.22 -14.87
N GLY A 36 -7.88 15.48 -14.51
CA GLY A 36 -9.03 16.07 -13.83
C GLY A 36 -9.29 15.47 -12.45
N ILE A 37 -8.22 15.15 -11.67
CA ILE A 37 -8.34 14.65 -10.31
C ILE A 37 -9.08 15.68 -9.45
N THR A 38 -10.16 15.27 -8.84
CA THR A 38 -10.99 16.10 -7.97
C THR A 38 -10.61 16.00 -6.51
N HIS A 39 -10.13 14.84 -6.08
CA HIS A 39 -9.76 14.55 -4.69
C HIS A 39 -8.39 13.89 -4.63
N LEU A 40 -7.59 14.28 -3.66
CA LEU A 40 -6.31 13.66 -3.34
C LEU A 40 -6.20 13.52 -1.83
N LEU A 41 -5.88 12.34 -1.37
CA LEU A 41 -5.69 12.03 0.04
C LEU A 41 -4.38 11.28 0.22
N VAL A 42 -3.58 11.67 1.21
CA VAL A 42 -2.41 10.90 1.63
C VAL A 42 -2.78 10.10 2.87
N VAL A 43 -2.42 8.82 2.86
CA VAL A 43 -2.67 7.93 3.99
C VAL A 43 -1.34 7.51 4.59
N PHE A 44 -1.20 7.65 5.90
CA PHE A 44 -0.03 7.24 6.65
C PHE A 44 -0.35 6.11 7.60
N ASP A 45 0.64 5.27 7.87
CA ASP A 45 0.58 4.39 9.03
C ASP A 45 0.72 5.22 10.31
N ALA A 46 -0.16 4.95 11.26
CA ALA A 46 0.00 5.43 12.62
C ALA A 46 1.07 4.59 13.35
N SER A 47 1.69 5.19 14.37
CA SER A 47 2.64 4.46 15.20
C SER A 47 1.93 3.46 16.11
N GLY A 48 2.58 2.33 16.41
CA GLY A 48 2.11 1.36 17.38
C GLY A 48 1.57 0.06 16.78
N LYS A 49 0.97 -0.74 17.64
CA LYS A 49 0.35 -2.01 17.26
C LYS A 49 -1.01 -1.80 16.61
N THR A 50 -1.39 -2.72 15.76
CA THR A 50 -2.71 -2.76 15.13
C THR A 50 -3.53 -3.93 15.68
N PHE A 51 -4.83 -3.98 15.37
CA PHE A 51 -5.70 -5.10 15.76
C PHE A 51 -5.18 -6.45 15.28
N ARG A 52 -4.36 -6.48 14.20
CA ARG A 52 -3.74 -7.70 13.70
C ARG A 52 -2.78 -8.33 14.71
N ASN A 53 -2.11 -7.53 15.52
CA ASN A 53 -1.23 -8.03 16.57
C ASN A 53 -2.01 -8.67 17.74
N ASP A 54 -3.27 -8.27 17.95
CA ASP A 54 -4.15 -8.88 18.94
C ASP A 54 -4.66 -10.24 18.45
N ILE A 55 -4.90 -10.39 17.14
CA ILE A 55 -5.29 -11.65 16.50
C ILE A 55 -4.10 -12.60 16.37
N TYR A 56 -2.96 -12.07 15.91
CA TYR A 56 -1.73 -12.84 15.67
C TYR A 56 -0.51 -12.05 16.17
N PRO A 57 -0.02 -12.35 17.38
CA PRO A 57 1.10 -11.61 18.00
C PRO A 57 2.40 -11.60 17.19
N GLU A 58 2.63 -12.63 16.38
CA GLU A 58 3.81 -12.75 15.52
C GLU A 58 3.70 -11.95 14.20
N TYR A 59 2.57 -11.27 13.97
CA TYR A 59 2.37 -10.44 12.78
C TYR A 59 3.47 -9.37 12.69
N LYS A 60 4.18 -9.37 11.56
CA LYS A 60 5.32 -8.46 11.28
C LYS A 60 6.47 -8.53 12.30
N ALA A 61 6.53 -9.58 13.14
CA ALA A 61 7.60 -9.71 14.16
C ALA A 61 9.01 -9.86 13.56
N ASN A 62 9.11 -10.27 12.31
CA ASN A 62 10.36 -10.39 11.56
C ASN A 62 10.85 -9.07 10.94
N ARG A 63 10.07 -7.97 11.02
CA ARG A 63 10.46 -6.67 10.49
C ARG A 63 11.48 -6.00 11.42
N SER A 64 12.55 -5.50 10.83
CA SER A 64 13.52 -4.65 11.56
C SER A 64 12.90 -3.26 11.84
N GLU A 65 13.40 -2.62 12.88
CA GLU A 65 13.06 -1.22 13.14
C GLU A 65 13.46 -0.32 11.97
N ALA A 66 12.74 0.81 11.84
CA ALA A 66 13.07 1.80 10.83
C ALA A 66 14.48 2.37 11.09
N PRO A 67 15.28 2.64 10.05
CA PRO A 67 16.57 3.27 10.21
C PRO A 67 16.50 4.55 11.05
N GLU A 68 17.50 4.77 11.93
CA GLU A 68 17.53 5.91 12.84
C GLU A 68 17.44 7.28 12.13
N ASP A 69 17.99 7.38 10.94
CA ASP A 69 17.93 8.59 10.11
C ASP A 69 16.57 8.80 9.40
N LEU A 70 15.72 7.78 9.35
CA LEU A 70 14.37 7.86 8.79
C LEU A 70 13.34 8.35 9.81
N ILE A 71 13.45 7.91 11.06
CA ILE A 71 12.48 8.20 12.14
C ILE A 71 12.19 9.71 12.28
N PRO A 72 13.20 10.61 12.38
CA PRO A 72 12.95 12.04 12.54
C PRO A 72 12.32 12.70 11.29
N GLN A 73 12.33 12.04 10.16
CA GLN A 73 11.75 12.57 8.94
C GLN A 73 10.22 12.37 8.85
N PHE A 74 9.64 11.37 9.53
CA PHE A 74 8.19 11.11 9.48
C PHE A 74 7.32 12.32 9.90
N PRO A 75 7.59 13.00 11.04
CA PRO A 75 6.81 14.18 11.39
C PRO A 75 6.95 15.33 10.38
N VAL A 76 8.12 15.44 9.74
CA VAL A 76 8.38 16.49 8.74
C VAL A 76 7.65 16.18 7.44
N ILE A 77 7.56 14.91 7.04
CA ILE A 77 6.78 14.47 5.87
C ILE A 77 5.29 14.83 6.05
N ARG A 78 4.71 14.60 7.23
CA ARG A 78 3.33 15.00 7.54
C ARG A 78 3.13 16.53 7.43
N LYS A 79 4.06 17.30 7.98
CA LYS A 79 4.06 18.78 7.83
C LYS A 79 4.19 19.21 6.37
N ALA A 80 5.03 18.54 5.60
CA ALA A 80 5.17 18.81 4.17
C ALA A 80 3.86 18.53 3.42
N THR A 81 3.18 17.42 3.69
CA THR A 81 1.87 17.11 3.11
C THR A 81 0.86 18.23 3.38
N SER A 82 0.79 18.71 4.62
CA SER A 82 -0.06 19.87 4.98
C SER A 82 0.36 21.14 4.24
N ALA A 83 1.67 21.37 4.05
CA ALA A 83 2.17 22.54 3.33
C ALA A 83 1.83 22.51 1.82
N PHE A 84 1.66 21.32 1.23
CA PHE A 84 1.10 21.15 -0.12
C PHE A 84 -0.42 21.37 -0.17
N ASN A 85 -1.05 21.68 0.98
CA ASN A 85 -2.51 21.79 1.12
C ASN A 85 -3.24 20.52 0.70
N ILE A 86 -2.66 19.36 1.02
CA ILE A 86 -3.24 18.04 0.76
C ILE A 86 -3.67 17.45 2.10
N PRO A 87 -4.93 16.99 2.23
CA PRO A 87 -5.37 16.28 3.42
C PRO A 87 -4.63 14.97 3.58
N PHE A 88 -4.37 14.59 4.82
CA PHE A 88 -3.87 13.26 5.14
C PHE A 88 -4.64 12.66 6.31
N VAL A 89 -4.61 11.34 6.39
CA VAL A 89 -5.20 10.57 7.48
C VAL A 89 -4.22 9.53 7.99
N GLU A 90 -4.33 9.25 9.27
CA GLU A 90 -3.72 8.13 9.98
C GLU A 90 -4.63 7.76 11.15
N GLN A 91 -4.67 6.50 11.54
CA GLN A 91 -5.53 6.05 12.63
C GLN A 91 -4.82 5.00 13.48
N LEU A 92 -4.76 5.24 14.79
CA LEU A 92 -4.20 4.27 15.73
C LEU A 92 -5.00 2.96 15.71
N GLY A 93 -4.30 1.84 15.79
CA GLY A 93 -4.88 0.51 15.77
C GLY A 93 -5.18 -0.05 14.37
N TYR A 94 -4.99 0.74 13.32
CA TYR A 94 -5.16 0.35 11.92
C TYR A 94 -3.91 0.63 11.11
N GLU A 95 -3.76 -0.08 10.01
CA GLU A 95 -2.72 0.18 9.02
C GLU A 95 -3.22 1.13 7.92
N ALA A 96 -2.29 1.75 7.20
CA ALA A 96 -2.62 2.59 6.05
C ALA A 96 -3.50 1.84 5.05
N ASP A 97 -3.26 0.55 4.84
CA ASP A 97 -4.00 -0.30 3.90
C ASP A 97 -5.49 -0.42 4.26
N ASP A 98 -5.82 -0.48 5.56
CA ASP A 98 -7.22 -0.52 6.03
C ASP A 98 -7.95 0.77 5.68
N LEU A 99 -7.27 1.90 5.86
CA LEU A 99 -7.82 3.21 5.54
C LEU A 99 -7.95 3.39 4.02
N ILE A 100 -6.93 2.99 3.25
CA ILE A 100 -6.96 3.02 1.78
C ILE A 100 -8.15 2.20 1.27
N ALA A 101 -8.34 0.98 1.79
CA ALA A 101 -9.45 0.12 1.42
C ALA A 101 -10.81 0.78 1.72
N SER A 102 -10.95 1.33 2.93
CA SER A 102 -12.20 1.99 3.37
C SER A 102 -12.53 3.22 2.50
N TYR A 103 -11.54 4.06 2.21
CA TYR A 103 -11.75 5.23 1.34
C TYR A 103 -12.01 4.84 -0.11
N ALA A 104 -11.35 3.80 -0.63
CA ALA A 104 -11.58 3.31 -1.98
C ALA A 104 -13.00 2.73 -2.12
N GLU A 105 -13.47 1.99 -1.12
CA GLU A 105 -14.84 1.45 -1.09
C GLU A 105 -15.88 2.57 -1.05
N GLU A 106 -15.69 3.56 -0.17
CA GLU A 106 -16.61 4.68 -0.05
C GLU A 106 -16.66 5.53 -1.33
N ALA A 107 -15.51 5.75 -1.97
CA ALA A 107 -15.44 6.44 -3.25
C ALA A 107 -16.19 5.68 -4.34
N GLN A 108 -16.06 4.35 -4.41
CA GLN A 108 -16.79 3.52 -5.36
C GLN A 108 -18.32 3.60 -5.14
N LYS A 109 -18.80 3.59 -3.89
CA LYS A 109 -20.22 3.79 -3.55
C LYS A 109 -20.75 5.11 -4.08
N ASN A 110 -19.89 6.12 -4.17
CA ASN A 110 -20.21 7.43 -4.74
C ASN A 110 -19.89 7.55 -6.24
N ASN A 111 -19.74 6.44 -6.96
CA ASN A 111 -19.44 6.37 -8.39
C ASN A 111 -18.16 7.11 -8.80
N MET A 112 -17.20 7.23 -7.91
CA MET A 112 -15.89 7.83 -8.19
C MET A 112 -14.94 6.79 -8.76
N LYS A 113 -14.04 7.22 -9.65
CA LYS A 113 -12.88 6.43 -10.06
C LYS A 113 -11.76 6.69 -9.08
N VAL A 114 -11.08 5.62 -8.66
CA VAL A 114 -9.99 5.66 -7.68
C VAL A 114 -8.68 5.23 -8.32
N THR A 115 -7.61 5.95 -8.05
CA THR A 115 -6.25 5.51 -8.34
C THR A 115 -5.50 5.41 -7.02
N ILE A 116 -5.18 4.19 -6.59
CA ILE A 116 -4.33 3.92 -5.44
C ILE A 116 -2.88 4.06 -5.88
N VAL A 117 -2.14 4.97 -5.26
CA VAL A 117 -0.72 5.17 -5.55
C VAL A 117 0.11 4.40 -4.54
N SER A 118 0.56 3.22 -4.93
CA SER A 118 1.35 2.32 -4.07
C SER A 118 2.11 1.29 -4.92
N SER A 119 3.20 0.76 -4.38
CA SER A 119 3.90 -0.41 -4.92
C SER A 119 3.55 -1.71 -4.17
N ASP A 120 2.70 -1.63 -3.15
CA ASP A 120 2.33 -2.77 -2.33
C ASP A 120 1.39 -3.71 -3.08
N LYS A 121 1.81 -4.98 -3.18
CA LYS A 121 1.04 -6.02 -3.88
C LYS A 121 -0.29 -6.33 -3.20
N ASP A 122 -0.37 -6.13 -1.88
CA ASP A 122 -1.54 -6.53 -1.10
C ASP A 122 -2.74 -5.62 -1.40
N LEU A 123 -2.49 -4.37 -1.79
CA LEU A 123 -3.52 -3.46 -2.28
C LEU A 123 -4.10 -3.84 -3.66
N MET A 124 -3.49 -4.80 -4.37
CA MET A 124 -4.03 -5.30 -5.64
C MET A 124 -5.39 -5.98 -5.48
N GLN A 125 -5.73 -6.48 -4.30
CA GLN A 125 -7.06 -7.00 -3.98
C GLN A 125 -8.18 -5.97 -4.14
N LEU A 126 -7.86 -4.68 -4.08
CA LEU A 126 -8.80 -3.58 -4.20
C LEU A 126 -9.09 -3.17 -5.65
N VAL A 127 -8.30 -3.67 -6.60
CA VAL A 127 -8.45 -3.32 -8.03
C VAL A 127 -9.81 -3.79 -8.55
N SER A 128 -10.51 -2.90 -9.24
CA SER A 128 -11.83 -3.16 -9.80
C SER A 128 -12.02 -2.39 -11.13
N ASP A 129 -13.22 -2.35 -11.68
CA ASP A 129 -13.51 -1.53 -12.87
C ASP A 129 -13.36 -0.02 -12.58
N ASN A 130 -13.56 0.38 -11.32
CA ASN A 130 -13.44 1.76 -10.87
C ASN A 130 -12.19 2.06 -10.03
N VAL A 131 -11.41 1.03 -9.65
CA VAL A 131 -10.19 1.17 -8.86
C VAL A 131 -9.01 0.64 -9.64
N SER A 132 -8.02 1.47 -9.88
CA SER A 132 -6.72 1.09 -10.44
C SER A 132 -5.61 1.39 -9.44
N MET A 133 -4.45 0.77 -9.62
CA MET A 133 -3.27 1.01 -8.80
C MET A 133 -2.13 1.55 -9.67
N LEU A 134 -1.46 2.60 -9.21
CA LEU A 134 -0.32 3.22 -9.87
C LEU A 134 0.96 2.99 -9.05
N ASP A 135 1.89 2.25 -9.61
CA ASP A 135 3.26 2.16 -9.11
C ASP A 135 4.10 3.28 -9.75
N THR A 136 4.39 4.33 -8.99
CA THR A 136 5.16 5.48 -9.48
C THR A 136 6.63 5.16 -9.72
N MET A 137 7.18 4.14 -9.05
CA MET A 137 8.57 3.71 -9.26
C MET A 137 8.75 3.02 -10.60
N LYS A 138 7.76 2.27 -11.03
CA LYS A 138 7.74 1.58 -12.34
C LYS A 138 7.03 2.38 -13.42
N GLY A 139 6.32 3.46 -13.07
CA GLY A 139 5.48 4.24 -13.99
C GLY A 139 4.35 3.42 -14.61
N ARG A 140 3.84 2.40 -13.88
CA ARG A 140 2.86 1.44 -14.40
C ARG A 140 1.55 1.50 -13.64
N VAL A 141 0.45 1.50 -14.39
CA VAL A 141 -0.90 1.34 -13.84
C VAL A 141 -1.27 -0.14 -13.89
N PHE A 142 -1.74 -0.67 -12.78
CA PHE A 142 -2.23 -2.04 -12.65
C PHE A 142 -3.76 -2.06 -12.70
N LYS A 143 -4.29 -2.99 -13.49
CA LYS A 143 -5.71 -3.31 -13.65
C LYS A 143 -5.95 -4.79 -13.31
N LYS A 144 -7.18 -5.26 -13.47
CA LYS A 144 -7.59 -6.64 -13.15
C LYS A 144 -6.72 -7.70 -13.82
N GLU A 145 -6.35 -7.48 -15.09
CA GLU A 145 -5.51 -8.40 -15.86
C GLU A 145 -4.10 -8.51 -15.27
N ASP A 146 -3.55 -7.39 -14.81
CA ASP A 146 -2.23 -7.37 -14.16
C ASP A 146 -2.26 -8.11 -12.81
N VAL A 147 -3.38 -8.07 -12.10
CA VAL A 147 -3.58 -8.85 -10.87
C VAL A 147 -3.63 -10.34 -11.21
N PHE A 148 -4.36 -10.71 -12.26
CA PHE A 148 -4.42 -12.09 -12.74
C PHE A 148 -3.03 -12.61 -13.14
N ASP A 149 -2.26 -11.82 -13.88
CA ASP A 149 -0.90 -12.17 -14.28
C ASP A 149 0.02 -12.42 -13.07
N LYS A 150 -0.21 -11.69 -11.97
CA LYS A 150 0.61 -11.79 -10.78
C LYS A 150 0.19 -12.89 -9.81
N PHE A 151 -1.10 -13.03 -9.56
CA PHE A 151 -1.66 -13.94 -8.55
C PHE A 151 -2.28 -15.21 -9.15
N GLY A 152 -2.51 -15.28 -10.46
CA GLY A 152 -3.23 -16.37 -11.12
C GLY A 152 -4.73 -16.37 -10.89
N VAL A 153 -5.25 -15.32 -10.25
CA VAL A 153 -6.67 -15.08 -9.98
C VAL A 153 -7.00 -13.61 -10.14
N TYR A 154 -8.28 -13.28 -10.31
CA TYR A 154 -8.77 -11.91 -10.30
C TYR A 154 -8.80 -11.31 -8.88
N PRO A 155 -8.88 -9.97 -8.74
CA PRO A 155 -8.75 -9.27 -7.45
C PRO A 155 -9.61 -9.83 -6.33
N GLU A 156 -10.83 -10.23 -6.62
CA GLU A 156 -11.81 -10.77 -5.65
C GLU A 156 -11.38 -12.10 -5.01
N LYS A 157 -10.38 -12.78 -5.56
CA LYS A 157 -9.84 -14.05 -5.07
C LYS A 157 -8.41 -13.95 -4.52
N VAL A 158 -7.83 -12.76 -4.52
CA VAL A 158 -6.47 -12.55 -4.03
C VAL A 158 -6.35 -12.92 -2.55
N ILE A 159 -7.35 -12.58 -1.73
CA ILE A 159 -7.38 -12.91 -0.30
C ILE A 159 -7.33 -14.43 -0.10
N ASP A 160 -8.13 -15.19 -0.85
CA ASP A 160 -8.17 -16.66 -0.76
C ASP A 160 -6.80 -17.27 -1.11
N VAL A 161 -6.17 -16.77 -2.18
CA VAL A 161 -4.84 -17.23 -2.60
C VAL A 161 -3.78 -16.89 -1.55
N GLN A 162 -3.78 -15.68 -1.01
CA GLN A 162 -2.83 -15.27 0.01
C GLN A 162 -3.05 -16.01 1.33
N SER A 163 -4.28 -16.31 1.69
CA SER A 163 -4.61 -17.11 2.90
C SER A 163 -4.00 -18.51 2.82
N LEU A 164 -4.01 -19.13 1.64
CA LEU A 164 -3.36 -20.44 1.43
C LEU A 164 -1.83 -20.33 1.36
N ALA A 165 -1.32 -19.35 0.61
CA ALA A 165 0.12 -19.21 0.38
C ALA A 165 0.89 -18.62 1.55
N GLY A 166 0.21 -17.84 2.40
CA GLY A 166 0.83 -17.02 3.45
C GLY A 166 1.57 -15.81 2.88
N ASP A 167 2.14 -15.00 3.78
CA ASP A 167 3.03 -13.91 3.44
C ASP A 167 4.25 -13.86 4.37
N SER A 168 5.42 -14.22 3.83
CA SER A 168 6.67 -14.25 4.60
C SER A 168 7.16 -12.83 4.97
N VAL A 169 6.77 -11.80 4.24
CA VAL A 169 7.14 -10.41 4.54
C VAL A 169 6.43 -9.92 5.80
N ASP A 170 5.18 -10.34 5.96
CA ASP A 170 4.36 -10.01 7.13
C ASP A 170 4.35 -11.11 8.21
N ASN A 171 5.20 -12.12 8.03
CA ASN A 171 5.29 -13.28 8.93
C ASN A 171 3.96 -14.03 9.09
N ILE A 172 3.18 -14.08 8.03
CA ILE A 172 1.91 -14.81 8.00
C ILE A 172 2.17 -16.22 7.45
N PRO A 173 1.94 -17.28 8.24
CA PRO A 173 2.12 -18.64 7.77
C PRO A 173 1.04 -19.00 6.74
N GLY A 174 1.45 -19.66 5.66
CA GLY A 174 0.53 -20.32 4.75
C GLY A 174 0.42 -21.81 5.05
N VAL A 175 -0.29 -22.52 4.19
CA VAL A 175 -0.34 -23.99 4.24
C VAL A 175 1.01 -24.54 3.76
N PRO A 176 1.66 -25.44 4.53
CA PRO A 176 2.96 -25.98 4.15
C PRO A 176 2.97 -26.60 2.74
N GLY A 177 3.91 -26.16 1.92
CA GLY A 177 4.06 -26.66 0.54
C GLY A 177 3.12 -25.98 -0.50
N ILE A 178 2.25 -25.06 -0.08
CA ILE A 178 1.38 -24.33 -0.99
C ILE A 178 1.92 -22.90 -1.19
N GLY A 179 2.47 -22.66 -2.38
CA GLY A 179 2.82 -21.30 -2.82
C GLY A 179 1.70 -20.68 -3.66
N ILE A 180 1.88 -19.42 -4.07
CA ILE A 180 0.86 -18.64 -4.82
C ILE A 180 0.32 -19.39 -6.04
N LYS A 181 1.17 -20.06 -6.82
CA LYS A 181 0.75 -20.79 -8.02
C LYS A 181 -0.20 -21.95 -7.68
N THR A 182 0.17 -22.79 -6.71
CA THR A 182 -0.67 -23.91 -6.27
C THR A 182 -1.96 -23.42 -5.62
N ALA A 183 -1.87 -22.34 -4.80
CA ALA A 183 -3.04 -21.72 -4.21
C ALA A 183 -4.02 -21.21 -5.28
N ALA A 184 -3.51 -20.52 -6.32
CA ALA A 184 -4.33 -20.06 -7.44
C ALA A 184 -4.99 -21.20 -8.20
N GLU A 185 -4.27 -22.29 -8.47
CA GLU A 185 -4.82 -23.49 -9.11
C GLU A 185 -5.97 -24.09 -8.31
N LEU A 186 -5.82 -24.18 -6.97
CA LEU A 186 -6.85 -24.67 -6.06
C LEU A 186 -8.08 -23.75 -6.06
N ILE A 187 -7.89 -22.44 -5.88
CA ILE A 187 -9.00 -21.47 -5.85
C ILE A 187 -9.74 -21.43 -7.19
N ASN A 188 -9.03 -21.47 -8.32
CA ASN A 188 -9.66 -21.53 -9.63
C ASN A 188 -10.45 -22.83 -9.83
N LYS A 189 -10.01 -23.94 -9.25
CA LYS A 189 -10.67 -25.24 -9.37
C LYS A 189 -11.90 -25.37 -8.48
N PHE A 190 -11.81 -24.92 -7.23
CA PHE A 190 -12.85 -25.11 -6.22
C PHE A 190 -13.73 -23.87 -6.00
N GLY A 191 -13.33 -22.71 -6.46
CA GLY A 191 -14.13 -21.47 -6.43
C GLY A 191 -13.74 -20.54 -5.27
N SER A 192 -13.57 -21.04 -4.07
CA SER A 192 -13.19 -20.25 -2.88
C SER A 192 -12.43 -21.09 -1.86
N LEU A 193 -11.88 -20.41 -0.86
CA LEU A 193 -11.26 -21.06 0.29
C LEU A 193 -12.27 -21.88 1.10
N ASP A 194 -13.51 -21.39 1.21
CA ASP A 194 -14.59 -22.07 1.98
C ASP A 194 -15.09 -23.35 1.30
N GLU A 195 -14.86 -23.49 0.00
CA GLU A 195 -15.27 -24.68 -0.77
C GLU A 195 -14.13 -25.72 -0.93
N LEU A 196 -12.99 -25.45 -0.34
CA LEU A 196 -11.79 -26.29 -0.44
C LEU A 196 -11.70 -27.29 0.71
#